data_81816fdfba1dcdf160e2dfb3a4a755a7
#
_entry.id   81816fdfba1dcdf160e2dfb3a4a755a7
#
_cell.length_a   1.000
_cell.length_b   1.000
_cell.length_c   1.000
_cell.angle_alpha   90.00
_cell.angle_beta   90.00
_cell.angle_gamma   90.00
#
_symmetry.space_group_name_H-M   'P 1'
#
loop_
_entity.id
_entity.type
_entity.pdbx_description
1 polymer ?
#
loop_
_entity_poly.entity_id
_entity_poly.type
_entity_poly.pdbx_seq_one_letter_code
_entity_poly.pdbx_strand_id
1 'polypeptide(L)'
;MKKIILSIIVLFSVLSVSGQDVYTSVLEQIEQNSTTLEALKEQMEAQKLGNKTGINPANPEVEFGYLWGSPSAIGNRKDINIRQTFDFPTVYAQRSRLSDLQNNSAEYQYKSQRMELLLSAKTFCIELVYYNALGKLYERQLDNAKQIAEAYERMKQTGDANQLEYNKAVLNYTNMDNEVKRINLECKRLLSELSRLNGGKSDSFRPSSLRNRRIACGF
;
A
#
# COMPACT_ATOMS: atom_id res chain seq x y z
N MET A 1 -32.75 -11.00 -41.73
CA MET A 1 -31.31 -10.81 -41.51
C MET A 1 -30.98 -9.74 -40.48
N LYS A 2 -31.55 -8.52 -40.52
CA LYS A 2 -31.26 -7.44 -39.53
C LYS A 2 -31.59 -7.83 -38.05
N LYS A 3 -32.65 -8.62 -37.80
CA LYS A 3 -33.05 -9.03 -36.44
C LYS A 3 -32.13 -10.10 -35.86
N ILE A 4 -31.49 -10.94 -36.66
CA ILE A 4 -30.53 -11.97 -36.23
C ILE A 4 -29.19 -11.33 -35.86
N ILE A 5 -28.75 -10.32 -36.61
CA ILE A 5 -27.54 -9.57 -36.34
C ILE A 5 -27.67 -8.78 -35.02
N LEU A 6 -28.83 -8.18 -34.77
CA LEU A 6 -29.11 -7.47 -33.52
C LEU A 6 -29.10 -8.41 -32.31
N SER A 7 -29.63 -9.65 -32.45
CA SER A 7 -29.63 -10.68 -31.40
C SER A 7 -28.22 -11.19 -31.07
N ILE A 8 -27.33 -11.29 -32.06
CA ILE A 8 -25.94 -11.72 -31.88
C ILE A 8 -25.12 -10.63 -31.17
N ILE A 9 -25.36 -9.36 -31.47
CA ILE A 9 -24.70 -8.21 -30.83
C ILE A 9 -25.09 -8.14 -29.34
N VAL A 10 -26.37 -8.38 -29.00
CA VAL A 10 -26.84 -8.39 -27.60
C VAL A 10 -26.29 -9.60 -26.84
N LEU A 11 -26.10 -10.76 -27.49
CA LEU A 11 -25.53 -11.94 -26.84
C LEU A 11 -24.03 -11.78 -26.55
N PHE A 12 -23.32 -11.01 -27.39
CA PHE A 12 -21.88 -10.74 -27.19
C PHE A 12 -21.57 -9.71 -26.10
N SER A 13 -22.54 -8.84 -25.75
CA SER A 13 -22.38 -7.83 -24.69
C SER A 13 -22.51 -8.39 -23.26
N VAL A 14 -23.00 -9.62 -23.08
CA VAL A 14 -23.20 -10.27 -21.77
C VAL A 14 -21.97 -11.07 -21.31
N LEU A 15 -20.96 -11.27 -22.17
CA LEU A 15 -19.71 -11.94 -21.81
C LEU A 15 -18.66 -10.98 -21.21
N SER A 16 -19.09 -9.94 -20.51
CA SER A 16 -18.20 -9.06 -19.77
C SER A 16 -17.73 -9.75 -18.50
N VAL A 17 -16.66 -10.46 -18.62
CA VAL A 17 -15.52 -10.62 -17.72
C VAL A 17 -15.77 -10.38 -16.22
N SER A 18 -16.20 -11.43 -15.53
CA SER A 18 -16.23 -11.51 -14.07
C SER A 18 -14.84 -11.83 -13.44
N GLY A 19 -13.74 -11.50 -14.11
CA GLY A 19 -12.38 -11.84 -13.66
C GLY A 19 -11.63 -10.71 -12.93
N GLN A 20 -12.14 -9.48 -12.95
CA GLN A 20 -11.46 -8.31 -12.38
C GLN A 20 -11.82 -7.98 -10.92
N ASP A 21 -12.89 -8.57 -10.38
CA ASP A 21 -13.52 -8.07 -9.15
C ASP A 21 -12.78 -8.41 -7.85
N VAL A 22 -11.97 -9.49 -7.84
CA VAL A 22 -11.35 -9.96 -6.59
C VAL A 22 -10.26 -9.01 -6.09
N TYR A 23 -9.43 -8.49 -6.98
CA TYR A 23 -8.35 -7.56 -6.60
C TYR A 23 -8.89 -6.16 -6.38
N THR A 24 -9.91 -5.76 -7.14
CA THR A 24 -10.51 -4.42 -7.07
C THR A 24 -11.06 -4.14 -5.68
N SER A 25 -11.81 -5.07 -5.09
CA SER A 25 -12.37 -4.90 -3.74
C SER A 25 -11.30 -4.78 -2.65
N VAL A 26 -10.19 -5.50 -2.78
CA VAL A 26 -9.05 -5.39 -1.85
C VAL A 26 -8.35 -4.05 -2.00
N LEU A 27 -8.11 -3.60 -3.24
CA LEU A 27 -7.46 -2.31 -3.50
C LEU A 27 -8.32 -1.13 -3.01
N GLU A 28 -9.64 -1.18 -3.21
CA GLU A 28 -10.58 -0.18 -2.68
C GLU A 28 -10.57 -0.11 -1.16
N GLN A 29 -10.52 -1.26 -0.48
CA GLN A 29 -10.40 -1.29 0.98
C GLN A 29 -9.09 -0.68 1.47
N ILE A 30 -7.97 -0.98 0.81
CA ILE A 30 -6.67 -0.39 1.13
C ILE A 30 -6.72 1.12 0.89
N GLU A 31 -7.32 1.56 -0.20
CA GLU A 31 -7.45 2.98 -0.50
C GLU A 31 -8.25 3.75 0.56
N GLN A 32 -9.27 3.13 1.12
CA GLN A 32 -10.11 3.73 2.16
C GLN A 32 -9.50 3.68 3.56
N ASN A 33 -8.70 2.66 3.87
CA ASN A 33 -8.24 2.40 5.22
C ASN A 33 -6.74 2.70 5.44
N SER A 34 -5.97 2.95 4.37
CA SER A 34 -4.52 3.13 4.48
C SER A 34 -4.17 4.44 5.17
N THR A 35 -3.63 4.34 6.37
CA THR A 35 -3.08 5.49 7.12
C THR A 35 -1.90 6.15 6.39
N THR A 36 -1.17 5.37 5.58
CA THR A 36 -0.10 5.91 4.74
C THR A 36 -0.64 6.83 3.65
N LEU A 37 -1.75 6.46 2.98
CA LEU A 37 -2.39 7.31 1.97
C LEU A 37 -2.99 8.56 2.58
N GLU A 38 -3.57 8.45 3.77
CA GLU A 38 -4.07 9.59 4.53
C GLU A 38 -2.92 10.56 4.86
N ALA A 39 -1.81 10.07 5.42
CA ALA A 39 -0.64 10.89 5.72
C ALA A 39 -0.04 11.57 4.48
N LEU A 40 0.03 10.88 3.34
CA LEU A 40 0.49 11.45 2.07
C LEU A 40 -0.43 12.56 1.55
N LYS A 41 -1.75 12.40 1.74
CA LYS A 41 -2.74 13.41 1.40
C LYS A 41 -2.59 14.65 2.27
N GLU A 42 -2.48 14.47 3.58
CA GLU A 42 -2.25 15.58 4.52
C GLU A 42 -0.93 16.30 4.23
N GLN A 43 0.13 15.57 3.88
CA GLN A 43 1.40 16.15 3.45
C GLN A 43 1.24 17.01 2.19
N MET A 44 0.50 16.54 1.18
CA MET A 44 0.21 17.32 -0.02
C MET A 44 -0.56 18.60 0.31
N GLU A 45 -1.58 18.53 1.17
CA GLU A 45 -2.36 19.71 1.58
C GLU A 45 -1.49 20.69 2.36
N ALA A 46 -0.63 20.21 3.27
CA ALA A 46 0.32 21.06 3.99
C ALA A 46 1.30 21.77 3.04
N GLN A 47 1.80 21.07 2.02
CA GLN A 47 2.67 21.66 0.99
C GLN A 47 1.92 22.75 0.21
N LYS A 48 0.66 22.52 -0.18
CA LYS A 48 -0.17 23.52 -0.87
C LYS A 48 -0.42 24.77 -0.01
N LEU A 49 -0.63 24.60 1.29
CA LEU A 49 -0.75 25.70 2.22
C LEU A 49 0.58 26.46 2.33
N GLY A 50 1.70 25.76 2.44
CA GLY A 50 3.04 26.34 2.46
C GLY A 50 3.36 27.15 1.21
N ASN A 51 2.97 26.65 0.03
CA ASN A 51 3.20 27.31 -1.25
C ASN A 51 2.43 28.63 -1.41
N LYS A 52 1.39 28.86 -0.60
CA LYS A 52 0.64 30.13 -0.57
C LYS A 52 1.32 31.20 0.29
N THR A 53 2.33 30.85 1.07
CA THR A 53 3.06 31.82 1.89
C THR A 53 3.89 32.76 1.01
N GLY A 54 3.92 34.02 1.35
CA GLY A 54 4.69 35.04 0.62
C GLY A 54 4.06 35.56 -0.69
N ILE A 55 2.83 35.12 -1.04
CA ILE A 55 2.07 35.71 -2.16
C ILE A 55 1.45 37.05 -1.75
N ASN A 56 1.11 37.19 -0.49
CA ASN A 56 0.56 38.43 0.07
C ASN A 56 1.67 39.40 0.48
N PRO A 57 1.38 40.72 0.52
CA PRO A 57 2.30 41.70 1.11
C PRO A 57 2.68 41.32 2.53
N ALA A 58 3.89 41.70 2.95
CA ALA A 58 4.33 41.55 4.32
C ALA A 58 3.35 42.22 5.29
N ASN A 59 3.19 41.66 6.48
CA ASN A 59 2.35 42.31 7.51
C ASN A 59 2.89 43.69 7.87
N PRO A 60 2.02 44.68 8.18
CA PRO A 60 2.48 45.97 8.68
C PRO A 60 3.18 45.76 10.02
N GLU A 61 4.32 46.40 10.18
CA GLU A 61 5.07 46.48 11.43
C GLU A 61 4.61 47.72 12.15
N VAL A 62 4.17 47.59 13.41
CA VAL A 62 3.82 48.69 14.28
C VAL A 62 4.78 48.68 15.44
N GLU A 63 5.60 49.72 15.53
CA GLU A 63 6.58 49.89 16.59
C GLU A 63 6.12 51.05 17.49
N PHE A 64 6.10 50.79 18.78
CA PHE A 64 5.80 51.81 19.79
C PHE A 64 7.04 52.04 20.65
N GLY A 65 7.60 53.26 20.56
CA GLY A 65 8.74 53.71 21.35
C GLY A 65 8.31 54.68 22.45
N TYR A 66 8.82 54.44 23.64
CA TYR A 66 8.70 55.39 24.76
C TYR A 66 10.08 55.70 25.33
N LEU A 67 10.51 56.95 25.18
CA LEU A 67 11.81 57.44 25.66
C LEU A 67 11.60 58.31 26.88
N TRP A 68 12.26 57.95 27.95
CA TRP A 68 12.28 58.77 29.19
C TRP A 68 13.35 59.85 29.09
N GLY A 69 12.95 61.07 29.28
CA GLY A 69 13.92 62.18 29.30
C GLY A 69 14.79 62.16 30.55
N SER A 70 16.12 62.32 30.40
CA SER A 70 17.05 62.45 31.48
C SER A 70 18.07 63.58 31.16
N PRO A 71 18.14 64.68 31.92
CA PRO A 71 17.35 65.00 33.11
C PRO A 71 15.87 65.27 32.79
N SER A 72 14.98 65.20 33.80
CA SER A 72 13.50 65.32 33.66
C SER A 72 13.03 66.60 32.96
N ALA A 73 13.85 67.61 32.89
CA ALA A 73 13.57 68.89 32.19
C ALA A 73 13.45 68.72 30.65
N ILE A 74 13.98 67.61 30.07
CA ILE A 74 13.89 67.33 28.63
C ILE A 74 12.51 66.80 28.23
N GLY A 75 11.74 66.27 29.20
CA GLY A 75 10.44 65.62 28.92
C GLY A 75 10.53 64.24 28.32
N ASN A 76 9.40 63.55 28.31
CA ASN A 76 9.30 62.17 27.71
C ASN A 76 8.86 62.29 26.26
N ARG A 77 9.39 61.38 25.41
CA ARG A 77 9.02 61.27 23.99
C ARG A 77 8.29 59.94 23.73
N LYS A 78 7.21 60.05 23.00
CA LYS A 78 6.43 58.88 22.53
C LYS A 78 6.54 58.86 21.01
N ASP A 79 6.99 57.71 20.47
CA ASP A 79 7.12 57.48 19.04
C ASP A 79 6.22 56.31 18.63
N ILE A 80 5.45 56.52 17.57
CA ILE A 80 4.69 55.45 16.89
C ILE A 80 5.21 55.43 15.48
N ASN A 81 5.75 54.28 15.08
CA ASN A 81 6.23 54.05 13.73
C ASN A 81 5.40 52.92 13.11
N ILE A 82 4.83 53.17 11.94
CA ILE A 82 4.10 52.19 11.15
C ILE A 82 4.87 52.02 9.83
N ARG A 83 5.35 50.80 9.59
CA ARG A 83 6.10 50.44 8.37
C ARG A 83 5.35 49.37 7.61
N GLN A 84 5.09 49.62 6.33
CA GLN A 84 4.52 48.66 5.40
C GLN A 84 5.43 48.52 4.17
N THR A 85 5.90 47.33 3.88
CA THR A 85 6.72 47.06 2.71
C THR A 85 5.86 46.41 1.61
N PHE A 86 5.99 46.91 0.40
CA PHE A 86 5.33 46.39 -0.79
C PHE A 86 6.39 46.02 -1.81
N ASP A 87 6.32 44.78 -2.34
CA ASP A 87 7.08 44.41 -3.52
C ASP A 87 6.41 44.93 -4.80
N PHE A 88 7.14 44.96 -5.90
CA PHE A 88 6.58 45.38 -7.17
C PHE A 88 5.47 44.40 -7.60
N PRO A 89 4.32 44.84 -8.17
CA PRO A 89 3.14 44.03 -8.45
C PRO A 89 3.44 42.77 -9.28
N THR A 90 4.42 42.83 -10.19
CA THR A 90 4.84 41.66 -11.00
C THR A 90 5.45 40.52 -10.18
N VAL A 91 6.07 40.85 -9.02
CA VAL A 91 6.66 39.86 -8.11
C VAL A 91 5.55 38.98 -7.52
N TYR A 92 4.45 39.58 -7.07
CA TYR A 92 3.29 38.81 -6.58
C TYR A 92 2.67 37.92 -7.65
N ALA A 93 2.55 38.44 -8.89
CA ALA A 93 2.05 37.64 -10.03
C ALA A 93 2.95 36.44 -10.33
N GLN A 94 4.27 36.60 -10.28
CA GLN A 94 5.22 35.49 -10.50
C GLN A 94 5.22 34.50 -9.35
N ARG A 95 5.13 34.97 -8.09
CA ARG A 95 4.99 34.10 -6.91
C ARG A 95 3.71 33.27 -6.97
N SER A 96 2.59 33.85 -7.41
CA SER A 96 1.34 33.13 -7.60
C SER A 96 1.49 32.02 -8.65
N ARG A 97 2.09 32.30 -9.81
CA ARG A 97 2.33 31.31 -10.84
C ARG A 97 3.26 30.20 -10.35
N LEU A 98 4.31 30.54 -9.60
CA LEU A 98 5.21 29.56 -8.98
C LEU A 98 4.45 28.65 -8.00
N SER A 99 3.61 29.24 -7.14
CA SER A 99 2.75 28.52 -6.21
C SER A 99 1.84 27.52 -6.93
N ASP A 100 1.21 27.93 -8.04
CA ASP A 100 0.35 27.04 -8.82
C ASP A 100 1.13 25.87 -9.41
N LEU A 101 2.34 26.09 -9.92
CA LEU A 101 3.21 25.03 -10.44
C LEU A 101 3.66 24.07 -9.33
N GLN A 102 4.00 24.62 -8.15
CA GLN A 102 4.38 23.82 -6.99
C GLN A 102 3.20 23.00 -6.46
N ASN A 103 1.99 23.56 -6.46
CA ASN A 103 0.77 22.84 -6.09
C ASN A 103 0.49 21.66 -7.04
N ASN A 104 0.62 21.88 -8.36
CA ASN A 104 0.48 20.83 -9.35
C ASN A 104 1.56 19.74 -9.15
N SER A 105 2.80 20.13 -8.86
CA SER A 105 3.88 19.19 -8.54
C SER A 105 3.55 18.34 -7.32
N ALA A 106 3.04 18.94 -6.23
CA ALA A 106 2.62 18.22 -5.03
C ALA A 106 1.49 17.22 -5.31
N GLU A 107 0.51 17.60 -6.16
CA GLU A 107 -0.55 16.68 -6.60
C GLU A 107 -0.03 15.49 -7.41
N TYR A 108 0.88 15.73 -8.34
CA TYR A 108 1.49 14.65 -9.12
C TYR A 108 2.33 13.72 -8.26
N GLN A 109 3.06 14.24 -7.28
CA GLN A 109 3.81 13.44 -6.31
C GLN A 109 2.87 12.55 -5.49
N TYR A 110 1.78 13.09 -4.97
CA TYR A 110 0.76 12.31 -4.27
C TYR A 110 0.17 11.21 -5.15
N LYS A 111 -0.20 11.52 -6.40
CA LYS A 111 -0.74 10.55 -7.35
C LYS A 111 0.25 9.43 -7.64
N SER A 112 1.54 9.76 -7.81
CA SER A 112 2.60 8.76 -8.03
C SER A 112 2.74 7.82 -6.84
N GLN A 113 2.87 8.37 -5.64
CA GLN A 113 3.01 7.59 -4.41
C GLN A 113 1.78 6.71 -4.11
N ARG A 114 0.57 7.25 -4.38
CA ARG A 114 -0.67 6.47 -4.31
C ARG A 114 -0.64 5.28 -5.28
N MET A 115 -0.23 5.51 -6.53
CA MET A 115 -0.14 4.44 -7.53
C MET A 115 0.90 3.38 -7.15
N GLU A 116 2.05 3.76 -6.62
CA GLU A 116 3.09 2.85 -6.15
C GLU A 116 2.60 1.97 -4.99
N LEU A 117 1.86 2.55 -4.04
CA LEU A 117 1.27 1.80 -2.94
C LEU A 117 0.24 0.78 -3.43
N LEU A 118 -0.67 1.19 -4.32
CA LEU A 118 -1.68 0.30 -4.90
C LEU A 118 -1.06 -0.79 -5.79
N LEU A 119 0.02 -0.47 -6.52
CA LEU A 119 0.79 -1.45 -7.29
C LEU A 119 1.42 -2.49 -6.37
N SER A 120 2.03 -2.07 -5.26
CA SER A 120 2.60 -2.98 -4.26
C SER A 120 1.53 -3.90 -3.67
N ALA A 121 0.37 -3.35 -3.31
CA ALA A 121 -0.76 -4.13 -2.82
C ALA A 121 -1.24 -5.17 -3.86
N LYS A 122 -1.35 -4.78 -5.13
CA LYS A 122 -1.73 -5.69 -6.22
C LYS A 122 -0.70 -6.80 -6.40
N THR A 123 0.58 -6.48 -6.32
CA THR A 123 1.67 -7.47 -6.41
C THR A 123 1.55 -8.48 -5.28
N PHE A 124 1.36 -8.04 -4.03
CA PHE A 124 1.17 -8.96 -2.89
C PHE A 124 -0.06 -9.86 -3.06
N CYS A 125 -1.16 -9.34 -3.61
CA CYS A 125 -2.33 -10.16 -3.92
C CYS A 125 -2.01 -11.26 -4.96
N ILE A 126 -1.28 -10.94 -6.02
CA ILE A 126 -0.89 -11.89 -7.06
C ILE A 126 0.05 -12.94 -6.50
N GLU A 127 1.06 -12.54 -5.73
CA GLU A 127 1.99 -13.46 -5.05
C GLU A 127 1.25 -14.39 -4.09
N LEU A 128 0.28 -13.87 -3.33
CA LEU A 128 -0.53 -14.68 -2.42
C LEU A 128 -1.32 -15.77 -3.16
N VAL A 129 -1.91 -15.44 -4.31
CA VAL A 129 -2.60 -16.42 -5.17
C VAL A 129 -1.63 -17.49 -5.69
N TYR A 130 -0.44 -17.06 -6.12
CA TYR A 130 0.62 -17.97 -6.57
C TYR A 130 1.05 -18.93 -5.46
N TYR A 131 1.41 -18.41 -4.27
CA TYR A 131 1.85 -19.24 -3.15
C TYR A 131 0.74 -20.17 -2.64
N ASN A 132 -0.53 -19.77 -2.67
CA ASN A 132 -1.65 -20.64 -2.35
C ASN A 132 -1.81 -21.79 -3.36
N ALA A 133 -1.58 -21.53 -4.64
CA ALA A 133 -1.62 -22.59 -5.67
C ALA A 133 -0.43 -23.54 -5.51
N LEU A 134 0.76 -22.98 -5.27
CA LEU A 134 1.99 -23.75 -5.04
C LEU A 134 1.90 -24.59 -3.77
N GLY A 135 1.35 -24.03 -2.69
CA GLY A 135 1.13 -24.75 -1.42
C GLY A 135 0.31 -26.03 -1.60
N LYS A 136 -0.81 -25.96 -2.35
CA LYS A 136 -1.63 -27.14 -2.64
C LYS A 136 -0.88 -28.23 -3.42
N LEU A 137 0.05 -27.82 -4.31
CA LEU A 137 0.87 -28.77 -5.02
C LEU A 137 1.85 -29.48 -4.07
N TYR A 138 2.55 -28.69 -3.24
CA TYR A 138 3.53 -29.24 -2.30
C TYR A 138 2.89 -30.05 -1.17
N GLU A 139 1.68 -29.72 -0.72
CA GLU A 139 0.92 -30.53 0.25
C GLU A 139 0.63 -31.95 -0.32
N ARG A 140 0.24 -32.05 -1.60
CA ARG A 140 0.06 -33.35 -2.26
C ARG A 140 1.37 -34.13 -2.39
N GLN A 141 2.47 -33.43 -2.72
CA GLN A 141 3.79 -34.05 -2.81
C GLN A 141 4.28 -34.51 -1.43
N LEU A 142 4.01 -33.74 -0.38
CA LEU A 142 4.31 -34.11 1.00
C LEU A 142 3.55 -35.38 1.43
N ASP A 143 2.26 -35.47 1.12
CA ASP A 143 1.47 -36.66 1.42
C ASP A 143 2.02 -37.89 0.69
N ASN A 144 2.35 -37.77 -0.61
CA ASN A 144 3.00 -38.86 -1.37
C ASN A 144 4.35 -39.25 -0.78
N ALA A 145 5.21 -38.26 -0.43
CA ALA A 145 6.51 -38.51 0.15
C ALA A 145 6.41 -39.22 1.53
N LYS A 146 5.38 -38.81 2.32
CA LYS A 146 5.07 -39.48 3.59
C LYS A 146 4.70 -40.95 3.40
N GLN A 147 3.77 -41.26 2.48
CA GLN A 147 3.36 -42.64 2.18
C GLN A 147 4.56 -43.50 1.70
N ILE A 148 5.45 -42.94 0.89
CA ILE A 148 6.68 -43.61 0.44
C ILE A 148 7.61 -43.87 1.63
N ALA A 149 7.84 -42.90 2.50
CA ALA A 149 8.70 -43.05 3.69
C ALA A 149 8.15 -44.16 4.63
N GLU A 150 6.84 -44.16 4.89
CA GLU A 150 6.17 -45.20 5.68
C GLU A 150 6.24 -46.60 5.00
N ALA A 151 6.18 -46.68 3.68
CA ALA A 151 6.34 -47.92 2.96
C ALA A 151 7.77 -48.48 3.10
N TYR A 152 8.79 -47.62 2.92
CA TYR A 152 10.20 -48.05 3.11
C TYR A 152 10.53 -48.37 4.58
N GLU A 153 9.86 -47.76 5.54
CA GLU A 153 9.99 -48.15 6.95
C GLU A 153 9.51 -49.57 7.18
N ARG A 154 8.34 -49.95 6.64
CA ARG A 154 7.82 -51.34 6.73
C ARG A 154 8.72 -52.34 6.00
N MET A 155 9.16 -52.00 4.77
CA MET A 155 10.07 -52.87 3.99
C MET A 155 11.42 -53.07 4.70
N LYS A 156 11.94 -52.07 5.39
CA LYS A 156 13.15 -52.20 6.20
C LYS A 156 12.94 -53.16 7.38
N GLN A 157 11.76 -53.10 8.02
CA GLN A 157 11.44 -54.00 9.14
C GLN A 157 11.31 -55.47 8.67
N THR A 158 10.87 -55.74 7.45
CA THR A 158 10.79 -57.08 6.84
C THR A 158 12.10 -57.52 6.19
N GLY A 159 13.09 -56.64 6.05
CA GLY A 159 14.36 -56.94 5.40
C GLY A 159 14.33 -56.74 3.87
N ASP A 160 13.22 -56.25 3.30
CA ASP A 160 13.05 -56.04 1.86
C ASP A 160 13.64 -54.72 1.34
N ALA A 161 14.03 -53.79 2.26
CA ALA A 161 14.74 -52.58 1.92
C ALA A 161 15.94 -52.35 2.84
N ASN A 162 16.98 -51.73 2.30
CA ASN A 162 18.17 -51.39 3.08
C ASN A 162 18.04 -50.03 3.78
N GLN A 163 18.94 -49.78 4.74
CA GLN A 163 18.96 -48.54 5.50
C GLN A 163 19.12 -47.27 4.63
N LEU A 164 19.87 -47.36 3.52
CA LEU A 164 20.12 -46.22 2.64
C LEU A 164 18.84 -45.79 1.89
N GLU A 165 18.06 -46.76 1.44
CA GLU A 165 16.78 -46.52 0.74
C GLU A 165 15.77 -45.87 1.67
N TYR A 166 15.63 -46.38 2.91
CA TYR A 166 14.81 -45.77 3.93
C TYR A 166 15.25 -44.30 4.22
N ASN A 167 16.55 -44.07 4.42
CA ASN A 167 17.07 -42.74 4.69
C ASN A 167 16.80 -41.75 3.53
N LYS A 168 16.89 -42.20 2.27
CA LYS A 168 16.52 -41.38 1.09
C LYS A 168 15.04 -41.00 1.11
N ALA A 169 14.15 -41.96 1.42
CA ALA A 169 12.72 -41.67 1.53
C ALA A 169 12.38 -40.68 2.63
N VAL A 170 12.98 -40.81 3.82
CA VAL A 170 12.83 -39.88 4.93
C VAL A 170 13.38 -38.51 4.57
N LEU A 171 14.53 -38.43 3.91
CA LEU A 171 15.12 -37.17 3.47
C LEU A 171 14.18 -36.45 2.49
N ASN A 172 13.61 -37.18 1.53
CA ASN A 172 12.65 -36.60 0.58
C ASN A 172 11.40 -36.07 1.30
N TYR A 173 10.84 -36.82 2.25
CA TYR A 173 9.72 -36.37 3.07
C TYR A 173 10.07 -35.09 3.85
N THR A 174 11.24 -35.07 4.49
CA THR A 174 11.70 -33.89 5.25
C THR A 174 11.89 -32.65 4.37
N ASN A 175 12.42 -32.84 3.16
CA ASN A 175 12.55 -31.74 2.19
C ASN A 175 11.20 -31.17 1.77
N MET A 176 10.22 -32.04 1.49
CA MET A 176 8.84 -31.61 1.14
C MET A 176 8.17 -30.88 2.30
N ASP A 177 8.33 -31.36 3.53
CA ASP A 177 7.81 -30.71 4.74
C ASP A 177 8.41 -29.32 4.94
N ASN A 178 9.71 -29.16 4.73
CA ASN A 178 10.38 -27.88 4.80
C ASN A 178 9.86 -26.91 3.70
N GLU A 179 9.60 -27.38 2.48
CA GLU A 179 9.04 -26.54 1.42
C GLU A 179 7.61 -26.08 1.74
N VAL A 180 6.75 -26.96 2.27
CA VAL A 180 5.40 -26.59 2.74
C VAL A 180 5.47 -25.53 3.83
N LYS A 181 6.37 -25.70 4.81
CA LYS A 181 6.58 -24.69 5.88
C LYS A 181 7.05 -23.36 5.32
N ARG A 182 7.99 -23.36 4.36
CA ARG A 182 8.49 -22.15 3.71
C ARG A 182 7.37 -21.42 2.98
N ILE A 183 6.55 -22.12 2.21
CA ILE A 183 5.41 -21.55 1.49
C ILE A 183 4.40 -20.92 2.47
N ASN A 184 4.09 -21.62 3.56
CA ASN A 184 3.17 -21.10 4.59
C ASN A 184 3.71 -19.84 5.28
N LEU A 185 5.01 -19.73 5.51
CA LEU A 185 5.65 -18.52 6.03
C LEU A 185 5.54 -17.36 5.04
N GLU A 186 5.73 -17.59 3.74
CA GLU A 186 5.55 -16.56 2.71
C GLU A 186 4.10 -16.08 2.63
N CYS A 187 3.12 -16.98 2.68
CA CYS A 187 1.71 -16.59 2.74
C CYS A 187 1.43 -15.69 3.96
N LYS A 188 1.93 -16.05 5.14
CA LYS A 188 1.77 -15.24 6.36
C LYS A 188 2.44 -13.87 6.22
N ARG A 189 3.64 -13.80 5.63
CA ARG A 189 4.35 -12.54 5.37
C ARG A 189 3.51 -11.64 4.47
N LEU A 190 3.01 -12.17 3.34
CA LEU A 190 2.19 -11.41 2.39
C LEU A 190 0.88 -10.90 3.01
N LEU A 191 0.20 -11.71 3.81
CA LEU A 191 -0.99 -11.30 4.54
C LEU A 191 -0.69 -10.19 5.55
N SER A 192 0.44 -10.25 6.24
CA SER A 192 0.90 -9.20 7.15
C SER A 192 1.17 -7.90 6.42
N GLU A 193 1.84 -7.94 5.25
CA GLU A 193 2.09 -6.75 4.43
C GLU A 193 0.79 -6.12 3.92
N LEU A 194 -0.16 -6.94 3.43
CA LEU A 194 -1.47 -6.45 3.03
C LEU A 194 -2.23 -5.81 4.21
N SER A 195 -2.20 -6.44 5.39
CA SER A 195 -2.79 -5.87 6.61
C SER A 195 -2.16 -4.53 6.97
N ARG A 196 -0.83 -4.42 6.90
CA ARG A 196 -0.11 -3.16 7.13
C ARG A 196 -0.55 -2.06 6.17
N LEU A 197 -0.70 -2.36 4.88
CA LEU A 197 -1.19 -1.40 3.90
C LEU A 197 -2.65 -0.98 4.14
N ASN A 198 -3.45 -1.86 4.75
CA ASN A 198 -4.86 -1.62 5.10
C ASN A 198 -5.03 -0.98 6.49
N GLY A 199 -4.04 -0.27 7.00
CA GLY A 199 -4.12 0.42 8.28
C GLY A 199 -4.15 -0.53 9.50
N GLY A 200 -3.57 -1.75 9.39
CA GLY A 200 -3.51 -2.74 10.48
C GLY A 200 -4.79 -3.57 10.66
N LYS A 201 -5.81 -3.36 9.82
CA LYS A 201 -7.08 -4.12 9.91
C LYS A 201 -6.92 -5.48 9.21
N SER A 202 -6.60 -6.53 9.97
CA SER A 202 -6.40 -7.88 9.43
C SER A 202 -7.70 -8.61 9.06
N ASP A 203 -8.81 -8.29 9.73
CA ASP A 203 -10.08 -9.02 9.59
C ASP A 203 -10.82 -8.74 8.27
N SER A 204 -10.48 -7.66 7.58
CA SER A 204 -11.10 -7.29 6.31
C SER A 204 -10.53 -8.03 5.10
N PHE A 205 -9.38 -8.69 5.22
CA PHE A 205 -8.72 -9.43 4.14
C PHE A 205 -9.19 -10.87 3.95
N ARG A 206 -10.38 -11.21 4.41
CA ARG A 206 -11.06 -12.41 3.93
C ARG A 206 -11.92 -12.04 2.72
N PRO A 207 -11.39 -11.99 1.49
CA PRO A 207 -12.22 -11.79 0.32
C PRO A 207 -13.23 -12.93 0.31
N SER A 208 -14.51 -12.60 0.25
CA SER A 208 -15.60 -13.59 0.17
C SER A 208 -15.42 -14.55 -1.01
N SER A 209 -14.68 -14.14 -2.05
CA SER A 209 -14.29 -14.94 -3.22
C SER A 209 -13.12 -15.89 -2.98
N LEU A 210 -12.23 -15.60 -2.01
CA LEU A 210 -11.21 -16.53 -1.53
C LEU A 210 -11.76 -17.49 -0.46
N ARG A 211 -12.94 -17.20 0.13
CA ARG A 211 -13.61 -18.04 1.11
C ARG A 211 -14.10 -19.39 0.52
N ASN A 212 -14.43 -19.45 -0.78
CA ASN A 212 -14.88 -20.67 -1.45
C ASN A 212 -13.76 -21.60 -1.89
N ARG A 213 -12.50 -21.16 -1.79
CA ARG A 213 -11.36 -22.06 -1.88
C ARG A 213 -10.64 -21.93 -0.55
N ARG A 214 -10.83 -22.94 0.33
CA ARG A 214 -10.11 -23.04 1.60
C ARG A 214 -8.67 -22.61 1.35
N ILE A 215 -8.32 -21.40 1.81
CA ILE A 215 -6.94 -20.99 1.92
C ILE A 215 -6.43 -21.86 3.05
N ALA A 216 -5.74 -22.91 2.70
CA ALA A 216 -5.09 -23.83 3.64
C ALA A 216 -3.79 -23.17 4.17
N CYS A 217 -3.86 -21.92 4.60
CA CYS A 217 -2.92 -21.40 5.59
C CYS A 217 -3.47 -21.90 6.92
N GLY A 218 -3.10 -23.14 7.30
CA GLY A 218 -3.50 -23.75 8.55
C GLY A 218 -3.17 -22.84 9.73
N PHE A 219 -4.24 -22.51 10.48
CA PHE A 219 -4.11 -22.13 11.88
C PHE A 219 -3.98 -23.38 12.73
#